data_4a4f004c6f813f9ff223aaef45bb70c5
#
_entry.id   4a4f004c6f813f9ff223aaef45bb70c5
#
_cell.length_a   1.000
_cell.length_b   1.000
_cell.length_c   1.000
_cell.angle_alpha   90.00
_cell.angle_beta   90.00
_cell.angle_gamma   90.00
#
_symmetry.space_group_name_H-M   'P 1'
#
loop_
_entity.id
_entity.type
_entity.pdbx_description
1 polymer ?
#
loop_
_entity_poly.entity_id
_entity_poly.type
_entity_poly.pdbx_seq_one_letter_code
_entity_poly.pdbx_strand_id
1 'polypeptide(L)'
;MHGSRSAALRRARSAALFGLAMAVSAGCSGGDGGANGEAAEQPARPPGTHSWTSRPCALLTGAAPAEGFTLGSTTDSAPSDAREDIGENGARPLYRQTGCLAYLKAPDGTFWKLSTTASVYEETGPARHAYRVKEDLDRAHGRGPEKVHDAAYAIPAEDQGRPGRTLLLWNGDLVLKVSAYAPHGSTEHDVREELDRIVGDAARRTEDGLRDHDAASVAP
;
A
#
# COMPACT_ATOMS: atom_id res chain seq x y z
N MET A 1 -47.81 21.02 -20.48
CA MET A 1 -48.60 20.72 -19.27
C MET A 1 -47.68 20.04 -18.30
N HIS A 2 -47.07 20.77 -17.47
CA HIS A 2 -47.36 21.13 -16.08
C HIS A 2 -47.13 19.95 -15.14
N GLY A 3 -46.14 20.11 -14.25
CA GLY A 3 -46.06 19.40 -13.00
C GLY A 3 -44.72 19.48 -12.27
N SER A 4 -44.29 20.70 -11.90
CA SER A 4 -43.29 20.92 -10.84
C SER A 4 -43.83 20.41 -9.51
N ARG A 5 -42.99 19.71 -8.70
CA ARG A 5 -43.12 19.71 -7.25
C ARG A 5 -41.73 19.69 -6.59
N SER A 6 -41.36 20.88 -6.17
CA SER A 6 -40.36 21.16 -5.13
C SER A 6 -40.86 20.63 -3.80
N ALA A 7 -39.97 19.99 -3.04
CA ALA A 7 -40.14 19.83 -1.60
C ALA A 7 -38.82 20.16 -0.91
N ALA A 8 -38.81 21.36 -0.36
CA ALA A 8 -37.85 21.84 0.63
C ALA A 8 -38.25 21.33 2.02
N LEU A 9 -37.31 21.43 2.95
CA LEU A 9 -37.38 21.35 4.41
C LEU A 9 -36.67 20.12 4.99
N ARG A 10 -35.87 20.16 6.05
CA ARG A 10 -35.77 21.16 7.15
C ARG A 10 -34.37 21.06 7.78
N ARG A 11 -33.84 22.19 8.17
CA ARG A 11 -32.72 22.35 9.09
C ARG A 11 -33.16 21.90 10.50
N ALA A 12 -32.32 21.09 11.17
CA ALA A 12 -32.32 21.03 12.62
C ALA A 12 -30.89 21.29 13.12
N ARG A 13 -30.75 22.48 13.73
CA ARG A 13 -29.60 22.85 14.54
C ARG A 13 -29.77 22.18 15.91
N SER A 14 -28.74 21.50 16.38
CA SER A 14 -28.57 21.24 17.80
C SER A 14 -27.14 21.56 18.18
N ALA A 15 -27.01 22.68 18.88
CA ALA A 15 -25.82 23.07 19.63
C ALA A 15 -25.83 22.29 20.96
N ALA A 16 -24.73 21.65 21.29
CA ALA A 16 -24.43 21.20 22.64
C ALA A 16 -23.01 21.64 23.00
N LEU A 17 -22.97 22.65 23.84
CA LEU A 17 -21.82 23.12 24.63
C LEU A 17 -21.58 22.14 25.80
N PHE A 18 -20.36 21.68 25.99
CA PHE A 18 -19.76 21.22 27.25
C PHE A 18 -18.26 21.18 26.97
N GLY A 19 -17.38 21.85 27.62
CA GLY A 19 -17.23 22.08 29.05
C GLY A 19 -15.73 21.87 29.30
N LEU A 20 -15.02 22.97 29.60
CA LEU A 20 -13.60 23.08 29.94
C LEU A 20 -13.26 22.19 31.16
N ALA A 21 -12.15 21.46 31.10
CA ALA A 21 -11.39 21.12 32.32
C ALA A 21 -9.88 21.19 31.99
N MET A 22 -9.28 22.31 32.41
CA MET A 22 -7.83 22.46 32.54
C MET A 22 -7.35 21.70 33.77
N ALA A 23 -6.36 20.86 33.61
CA ALA A 23 -5.50 20.43 34.71
C ALA A 23 -4.06 20.80 34.37
N VAL A 24 -3.62 21.91 34.95
CA VAL A 24 -2.20 22.33 35.00
C VAL A 24 -1.59 21.61 36.20
N SER A 25 -0.60 20.76 35.96
CA SER A 25 0.32 20.31 36.99
C SER A 25 1.75 20.71 36.60
N ALA A 26 2.17 21.84 37.17
CA ALA A 26 3.56 22.26 37.24
C ALA A 26 4.27 21.42 38.30
N GLY A 27 5.31 20.72 37.94
CA GLY A 27 6.24 20.04 38.82
C GLY A 27 7.66 20.36 38.39
N CYS A 28 8.21 21.49 38.91
CA CYS A 28 9.66 21.73 38.91
C CYS A 28 10.28 20.91 40.03
N SER A 29 11.23 20.05 39.71
CA SER A 29 12.20 19.58 40.67
C SER A 29 13.56 19.58 39.99
N GLY A 30 14.43 20.45 40.41
CA GLY A 30 15.84 20.52 40.00
C GLY A 30 16.65 19.37 40.64
N GLY A 31 17.67 18.95 39.95
CA GLY A 31 18.67 17.98 40.40
C GLY A 31 19.85 17.96 39.42
N ASP A 32 20.92 18.61 39.83
CA ASP A 32 22.25 18.59 39.22
C ASP A 32 22.80 17.14 39.08
N GLY A 33 23.57 16.90 38.02
CA GLY A 33 24.71 16.00 38.06
C GLY A 33 24.69 14.82 37.10
N GLY A 34 25.61 14.84 36.14
CA GLY A 34 26.09 13.62 35.49
C GLY A 34 25.86 13.57 33.96
N ALA A 35 26.81 14.09 33.22
CA ALA A 35 26.98 13.85 31.81
C ALA A 35 27.35 12.38 31.56
N ASN A 36 26.40 11.53 31.42
CA ASN A 36 26.50 10.28 30.66
C ASN A 36 25.48 10.43 29.55
N GLY A 37 25.99 10.60 28.32
CA GLY A 37 25.15 10.59 27.14
C GLY A 37 24.51 9.22 26.95
N GLU A 38 23.40 9.00 27.62
CA GLU A 38 22.44 7.99 27.21
C GLU A 38 21.94 8.46 25.85
N ALA A 39 22.38 7.73 24.83
CA ALA A 39 21.75 7.80 23.53
C ALA A 39 20.26 7.67 23.81
N ALA A 40 19.51 8.74 23.52
CA ALA A 40 18.05 8.72 23.68
C ALA A 40 17.56 7.50 22.87
N GLU A 41 17.10 6.50 23.59
CA GLU A 41 16.52 5.30 23.02
C GLU A 41 15.38 5.78 22.15
N GLN A 42 15.57 5.72 20.82
CA GLN A 42 14.52 6.09 19.88
C GLN A 42 13.30 5.25 20.26
N PRO A 43 12.13 5.86 20.43
CA PRO A 43 10.93 5.10 20.78
C PRO A 43 10.78 3.98 19.78
N ALA A 44 10.65 2.74 20.30
CA ALA A 44 10.49 1.56 19.47
C ALA A 44 9.36 1.82 18.47
N ARG A 45 9.68 1.70 17.18
CA ARG A 45 8.70 1.91 16.11
C ARG A 45 7.50 1.01 16.33
N PRO A 46 6.27 1.51 16.20
CA PRO A 46 5.09 0.65 16.33
C PRO A 46 5.18 -0.51 15.32
N PRO A 47 4.80 -1.73 15.69
CA PRO A 47 4.79 -2.85 14.76
C PRO A 47 3.91 -2.51 13.55
N GLY A 48 4.47 -2.69 12.34
CA GLY A 48 3.80 -2.40 11.07
C GLY A 48 4.22 -1.11 10.37
N THR A 49 5.22 -0.39 10.85
CA THR A 49 5.81 0.73 10.10
C THR A 49 6.73 0.19 9.00
N HIS A 50 6.50 0.68 7.78
CA HIS A 50 7.28 0.33 6.60
C HIS A 50 8.14 1.51 6.17
N SER A 51 9.30 1.21 5.59
CA SER A 51 10.17 2.19 4.96
C SER A 51 9.99 2.17 3.45
N TRP A 52 10.13 3.31 2.83
CA TRP A 52 10.24 3.38 1.39
C TRP A 52 11.69 3.13 0.94
N THR A 53 11.88 2.71 -0.31
CA THR A 53 13.21 2.55 -0.91
C THR A 53 13.28 3.25 -2.27
N SER A 54 14.46 3.77 -2.61
CA SER A 54 14.74 4.31 -3.95
C SER A 54 15.03 3.20 -4.98
N ARG A 55 15.18 1.95 -4.54
CA ARG A 55 15.50 0.79 -5.37
C ARG A 55 14.51 -0.35 -5.14
N PRO A 56 13.21 -0.14 -5.43
CA PRO A 56 12.17 -1.13 -5.15
C PRO A 56 12.35 -2.43 -5.90
N CYS A 57 12.98 -2.43 -7.08
CA CYS A 57 13.28 -3.67 -7.79
C CYS A 57 14.31 -4.55 -7.06
N ALA A 58 15.18 -3.96 -6.22
CA ALA A 58 16.11 -4.73 -5.42
C ALA A 58 15.41 -5.67 -4.42
N LEU A 59 14.19 -5.33 -3.99
CA LEU A 59 13.37 -6.18 -3.11
C LEU A 59 12.94 -7.49 -3.79
N LEU A 60 12.95 -7.52 -5.12
CA LEU A 60 12.60 -8.70 -5.93
C LEU A 60 13.82 -9.52 -6.35
N THR A 61 15.06 -9.02 -6.13
CA THR A 61 16.27 -9.63 -6.71
C THR A 61 16.88 -10.77 -5.88
N GLY A 62 16.53 -10.92 -4.62
CA GLY A 62 17.15 -11.89 -3.70
C GLY A 62 16.80 -13.37 -3.96
N ALA A 63 15.74 -13.65 -4.68
CA ALA A 63 15.32 -14.95 -5.22
C ALA A 63 14.26 -14.67 -6.30
N ALA A 64 14.08 -15.57 -7.27
CA ALA A 64 13.04 -15.41 -8.28
C ALA A 64 11.69 -15.07 -7.61
N PRO A 65 10.94 -14.05 -8.08
CA PRO A 65 9.68 -13.64 -7.46
C PRO A 65 8.60 -14.75 -7.49
N ALA A 66 8.85 -15.79 -8.27
CA ALA A 66 8.07 -17.02 -8.27
C ALA A 66 8.98 -18.20 -8.60
N GLU A 67 8.71 -19.37 -8.04
CA GLU A 67 9.47 -20.60 -8.32
C GLU A 67 9.46 -20.91 -9.82
N GLY A 68 10.62 -21.29 -10.36
CA GLY A 68 10.77 -21.59 -11.78
C GLY A 68 10.99 -20.38 -12.70
N PHE A 69 10.81 -19.15 -12.22
CA PHE A 69 11.08 -17.93 -13.00
C PHE A 69 12.46 -17.37 -12.71
N THR A 70 13.04 -16.71 -13.70
CA THR A 70 14.22 -15.87 -13.51
C THR A 70 13.85 -14.40 -13.69
N LEU A 71 14.43 -13.53 -12.87
CA LEU A 71 14.25 -12.09 -13.02
C LEU A 71 15.04 -11.64 -14.28
N GLY A 72 14.33 -11.03 -15.20
CA GLY A 72 14.90 -10.41 -16.41
C GLY A 72 15.23 -8.93 -16.19
N SER A 73 14.82 -8.07 -17.15
CA SER A 73 15.00 -6.63 -17.01
C SER A 73 14.08 -6.04 -15.93
N THR A 74 14.60 -5.04 -15.22
CA THR A 74 13.86 -4.31 -14.19
C THR A 74 13.99 -2.82 -14.39
N THR A 75 12.98 -2.07 -13.95
CA THR A 75 12.98 -0.61 -13.98
C THR A 75 12.38 -0.11 -12.66
N ASP A 76 13.18 0.61 -11.88
CA ASP A 76 12.72 1.30 -10.69
C ASP A 76 11.92 2.55 -11.07
N SER A 77 10.78 2.75 -10.44
CA SER A 77 10.10 4.05 -10.45
C SER A 77 10.69 4.93 -9.39
N ALA A 78 11.08 6.14 -9.76
CA ALA A 78 11.58 7.12 -8.79
C ALA A 78 10.55 7.34 -7.67
N PRO A 79 10.99 7.41 -6.42
CA PRO A 79 10.10 7.74 -5.32
C PRO A 79 9.42 9.08 -5.55
N SER A 80 8.13 9.15 -5.29
CA SER A 80 7.36 10.38 -5.38
C SER A 80 6.50 10.56 -4.15
N ASP A 81 6.48 11.78 -3.61
CA ASP A 81 5.52 12.16 -2.59
C ASP A 81 4.22 12.55 -3.28
N ALA A 82 3.13 12.01 -2.81
CA ALA A 82 1.81 12.29 -3.33
C ALA A 82 0.80 12.52 -2.20
N ARG A 83 -0.28 13.22 -2.52
CA ARG A 83 -1.42 13.42 -1.63
C ARG A 83 -2.64 12.86 -2.33
N GLU A 84 -3.32 11.96 -1.68
CA GLU A 84 -4.56 11.39 -2.19
C GLU A 84 -5.75 12.11 -1.57
N ASP A 85 -6.72 12.50 -2.40
CA ASP A 85 -7.99 13.05 -1.94
C ASP A 85 -8.89 11.87 -1.57
N ILE A 86 -8.89 11.49 -0.32
CA ILE A 86 -9.67 10.36 0.19
C ILE A 86 -10.99 10.77 0.85
N GLY A 87 -11.50 11.94 0.49
CA GLY A 87 -12.92 12.25 0.40
C GLY A 87 -13.68 12.65 1.64
N GLU A 88 -13.34 12.30 2.86
CA GLU A 88 -14.05 12.80 4.04
C GLU A 88 -13.25 13.94 4.70
N ASN A 89 -13.84 15.13 4.70
CA ASN A 89 -13.30 16.36 5.31
C ASN A 89 -12.09 17.01 4.62
N GLY A 90 -11.79 16.69 3.35
CA GLY A 90 -10.71 17.35 2.60
C GLY A 90 -9.31 17.03 3.14
N ALA A 91 -9.17 16.02 3.97
CA ALA A 91 -7.87 15.54 4.41
C ALA A 91 -7.14 14.87 3.23
N ARG A 92 -5.94 15.36 2.96
CA ARG A 92 -5.06 14.80 1.92
C ARG A 92 -3.82 14.22 2.59
N PRO A 93 -3.88 12.98 3.08
CA PRO A 93 -2.72 12.37 3.70
C PRO A 93 -1.56 12.30 2.73
N LEU A 94 -0.38 12.63 3.22
CA LEU A 94 0.86 12.44 2.50
C LEU A 94 1.20 10.95 2.49
N TYR A 95 1.60 10.46 1.34
CA TYR A 95 2.23 9.15 1.21
C TYR A 95 3.39 9.22 0.25
N ARG A 96 4.36 8.36 0.45
CA ARG A 96 5.47 8.17 -0.48
C ARG A 96 5.25 6.91 -1.28
N GLN A 97 5.28 7.04 -2.59
CA GLN A 97 5.08 5.95 -3.52
C GLN A 97 6.40 5.55 -4.16
N THR A 98 6.61 4.25 -4.27
CA THR A 98 7.73 3.67 -5.01
C THR A 98 7.23 2.45 -5.79
N GLY A 99 7.91 2.06 -6.86
CA GLY A 99 7.45 0.95 -7.67
C GLY A 99 8.54 0.30 -8.51
N CYS A 100 8.33 -0.96 -8.85
CA CYS A 100 9.17 -1.74 -9.73
C CYS A 100 8.37 -2.28 -10.89
N LEU A 101 8.89 -2.15 -12.11
CA LEU A 101 8.47 -2.90 -13.26
C LEU A 101 9.54 -3.95 -13.55
N ALA A 102 9.14 -5.21 -13.66
CA ALA A 102 10.02 -6.33 -13.94
C ALA A 102 9.45 -7.22 -15.03
N TYR A 103 10.33 -7.88 -15.77
CA TYR A 103 9.97 -8.97 -16.65
C TYR A 103 10.55 -10.27 -16.10
N LEU A 104 9.71 -11.27 -15.98
CA LEU A 104 10.04 -12.59 -15.48
C LEU A 104 10.17 -13.52 -16.70
N LYS A 105 11.25 -14.28 -16.78
CA LYS A 105 11.44 -15.30 -17.80
C LYS A 105 11.08 -16.65 -17.23
N ALA A 106 10.07 -17.29 -17.82
CA ALA A 106 9.66 -18.65 -17.48
C ALA A 106 10.65 -19.70 -18.06
N PRO A 107 10.60 -20.96 -17.59
CA PRO A 107 11.48 -22.04 -18.08
C PRO A 107 11.35 -22.31 -19.59
N ASP A 108 10.17 -22.10 -20.16
CA ASP A 108 9.89 -22.22 -21.59
C ASP A 108 10.41 -21.04 -22.43
N GLY A 109 11.02 -20.04 -21.77
CA GLY A 109 11.56 -18.84 -22.40
C GLY A 109 10.56 -17.73 -22.61
N THR A 110 9.29 -17.87 -22.24
CA THR A 110 8.29 -16.81 -22.33
C THR A 110 8.50 -15.73 -21.29
N PHE A 111 8.01 -14.52 -21.55
CA PHE A 111 8.16 -13.38 -20.65
C PHE A 111 6.81 -12.96 -20.05
N TRP A 112 6.80 -12.85 -18.75
CA TRP A 112 5.72 -12.34 -17.96
C TRP A 112 6.07 -10.93 -17.46
N LYS A 113 5.08 -10.07 -17.32
CA LYS A 113 5.28 -8.71 -16.82
C LYS A 113 4.81 -8.67 -15.35
N LEU A 114 5.64 -8.12 -14.48
CA LEU A 114 5.34 -7.90 -13.07
C LEU A 114 5.49 -6.42 -12.75
N SER A 115 4.52 -5.86 -12.03
CA SER A 115 4.58 -4.48 -11.52
C SER A 115 4.23 -4.47 -10.05
N THR A 116 5.06 -3.82 -9.25
CA THR A 116 4.76 -3.54 -7.84
C THR A 116 4.67 -2.04 -7.62
N THR A 117 3.75 -1.60 -6.78
CA THR A 117 3.62 -0.21 -6.35
C THR A 117 3.33 -0.20 -4.87
N ALA A 118 4.24 0.34 -4.08
CA ALA A 118 4.12 0.50 -2.65
C ALA A 118 3.83 1.95 -2.31
N SER A 119 2.78 2.21 -1.54
CA SER A 119 2.42 3.51 -0.99
C SER A 119 2.56 3.44 0.53
N VAL A 120 3.55 4.11 1.08
CA VAL A 120 3.81 4.19 2.52
C VAL A 120 3.27 5.51 3.04
N TYR A 121 2.30 5.44 3.94
CA TYR A 121 1.62 6.58 4.55
C TYR A 121 2.31 6.96 5.86
N GLU A 122 2.12 8.19 6.31
CA GLU A 122 2.61 8.64 7.62
C GLU A 122 1.88 7.93 8.77
N GLU A 123 0.64 7.49 8.53
CA GLU A 123 -0.22 6.88 9.55
C GLU A 123 -1.02 5.69 9.00
N THR A 124 -1.36 4.77 9.88
CA THR A 124 -2.15 3.57 9.55
C THR A 124 -3.59 3.88 9.12
N GLY A 125 -4.22 4.90 9.72
CA GLY A 125 -5.60 5.27 9.43
C GLY A 125 -5.83 5.64 7.97
N PRO A 126 -5.10 6.60 7.42
CA PRO A 126 -5.14 6.95 6.00
C PRO A 126 -4.83 5.78 5.06
N ALA A 127 -3.84 4.95 5.37
CA ALA A 127 -3.51 3.77 4.57
C ALA A 127 -4.69 2.80 4.48
N ARG A 128 -5.31 2.49 5.62
CA ARG A 128 -6.49 1.62 5.69
C ARG A 128 -7.67 2.20 4.91
N HIS A 129 -7.88 3.52 5.01
CA HIS A 129 -8.96 4.18 4.28
C HIS A 129 -8.72 4.12 2.77
N ALA A 130 -7.51 4.44 2.30
CA ALA A 130 -7.13 4.35 0.89
C ALA A 130 -7.32 2.94 0.32
N TYR A 131 -6.96 1.91 1.08
CA TYR A 131 -7.22 0.51 0.71
C TYR A 131 -8.72 0.24 0.51
N ARG A 132 -9.57 0.66 1.45
CA ARG A 132 -11.03 0.46 1.37
C ARG A 132 -11.66 1.20 0.20
N VAL A 133 -11.26 2.45 -0.02
CA VAL A 133 -11.74 3.24 -1.18
C VAL A 133 -11.39 2.52 -2.49
N LYS A 134 -10.18 1.96 -2.61
CA LYS A 134 -9.79 1.20 -3.81
C LYS A 134 -10.63 -0.08 -3.97
N GLU A 135 -10.88 -0.82 -2.89
CA GLU A 135 -11.74 -2.00 -2.91
C GLU A 135 -13.17 -1.66 -3.36
N ASP A 136 -13.75 -0.59 -2.81
CA ASP A 136 -15.10 -0.14 -3.16
C ASP A 136 -15.20 0.34 -4.62
N LEU A 137 -14.19 1.04 -5.12
CA LEU A 137 -14.09 1.45 -6.52
C LEU A 137 -13.98 0.25 -7.46
N ASP A 138 -13.18 -0.76 -7.12
CA ASP A 138 -13.04 -1.96 -7.92
C ASP A 138 -14.36 -2.73 -7.96
N ARG A 139 -15.07 -2.82 -6.83
CA ARG A 139 -16.41 -3.42 -6.74
C ARG A 139 -17.43 -2.62 -7.58
N ALA A 140 -17.42 -1.29 -7.48
CA ALA A 140 -18.32 -0.43 -8.24
C ALA A 140 -18.10 -0.52 -9.76
N HIS A 141 -16.85 -0.76 -10.19
CA HIS A 141 -16.51 -0.99 -11.60
C HIS A 141 -16.74 -2.44 -12.07
N GLY A 142 -17.37 -3.28 -11.25
CA GLY A 142 -17.68 -4.66 -11.62
C GLY A 142 -16.47 -5.59 -11.74
N ARG A 143 -15.32 -5.22 -11.15
CA ARG A 143 -14.09 -6.02 -11.23
C ARG A 143 -14.12 -7.28 -10.36
N GLY A 144 -15.14 -7.43 -9.49
CA GLY A 144 -15.35 -8.63 -8.70
C GLY A 144 -14.18 -8.95 -7.77
N PRO A 145 -13.86 -8.08 -6.77
CA PRO A 145 -12.74 -8.34 -5.87
C PRO A 145 -12.95 -9.67 -5.13
N GLU A 146 -11.97 -10.54 -5.27
CA GLU A 146 -11.91 -11.82 -4.58
C GLU A 146 -11.08 -11.67 -3.32
N LYS A 147 -11.68 -11.92 -2.16
CA LYS A 147 -11.00 -11.82 -0.88
C LYS A 147 -9.93 -12.91 -0.78
N VAL A 148 -8.68 -12.48 -0.58
CA VAL A 148 -7.56 -13.39 -0.29
C VAL A 148 -7.43 -13.59 1.23
N HIS A 149 -7.46 -12.49 2.00
CA HIS A 149 -7.60 -12.47 3.46
C HIS A 149 -8.19 -11.12 3.89
N ASP A 150 -8.30 -10.84 5.22
CA ASP A 150 -9.01 -9.66 5.72
C ASP A 150 -8.43 -8.32 5.26
N ALA A 151 -7.16 -8.28 4.91
CA ALA A 151 -6.43 -7.11 4.47
C ALA A 151 -5.90 -7.24 3.03
N ALA A 152 -6.43 -8.16 2.22
CA ALA A 152 -6.04 -8.32 0.84
C ALA A 152 -7.17 -8.86 -0.04
N TYR A 153 -7.25 -8.34 -1.26
CA TYR A 153 -8.12 -8.87 -2.31
C TYR A 153 -7.39 -8.90 -3.65
N ALA A 154 -7.85 -9.78 -4.53
CA ALA A 154 -7.34 -9.89 -5.88
C ALA A 154 -8.46 -9.62 -6.90
N ILE A 155 -8.09 -9.05 -8.05
CA ILE A 155 -8.98 -8.78 -9.18
C ILE A 155 -8.37 -9.28 -10.48
N PRO A 156 -9.17 -9.68 -11.47
CA PRO A 156 -8.73 -9.83 -12.83
C PRO A 156 -8.14 -8.51 -13.35
N ALA A 157 -7.12 -8.61 -14.19
CA ALA A 157 -6.49 -7.47 -14.84
C ALA A 157 -6.19 -7.80 -16.31
N GLU A 158 -6.01 -6.77 -17.12
CA GLU A 158 -5.63 -6.92 -18.52
C GLU A 158 -4.62 -5.83 -18.90
N ASP A 159 -3.63 -6.19 -19.68
CA ASP A 159 -2.66 -5.26 -20.25
C ASP A 159 -2.42 -5.60 -21.74
N GLN A 160 -2.96 -4.78 -22.62
CA GLN A 160 -2.82 -4.97 -24.09
C GLN A 160 -3.24 -6.36 -24.58
N GLY A 161 -4.38 -6.86 -24.11
CA GLY A 161 -4.90 -8.19 -24.47
C GLY A 161 -4.18 -9.36 -23.78
N ARG A 162 -3.33 -9.09 -22.81
CA ARG A 162 -2.70 -10.11 -21.96
C ARG A 162 -3.51 -10.26 -20.67
N PRO A 163 -3.97 -11.47 -20.35
CA PRO A 163 -4.63 -11.71 -19.09
C PRO A 163 -3.66 -11.47 -17.93
N GLY A 164 -4.18 -10.94 -16.85
CA GLY A 164 -3.41 -10.58 -15.70
C GLY A 164 -4.19 -10.71 -14.40
N ARG A 165 -3.47 -10.53 -13.31
CA ARG A 165 -3.99 -10.53 -11.95
C ARG A 165 -3.39 -9.36 -11.17
N THR A 166 -4.21 -8.67 -10.42
CA THR A 166 -3.78 -7.63 -9.49
C THR A 166 -4.15 -8.03 -8.09
N LEU A 167 -3.18 -8.04 -7.19
CA LEU A 167 -3.35 -8.15 -5.74
C LEU A 167 -3.20 -6.77 -5.13
N LEU A 168 -4.15 -6.38 -4.29
CA LEU A 168 -4.05 -5.22 -3.43
C LEU A 168 -4.04 -5.69 -1.97
N LEU A 169 -3.08 -5.24 -1.19
CA LEU A 169 -3.02 -5.52 0.24
C LEU A 169 -2.79 -4.24 1.05
N TRP A 170 -3.22 -4.28 2.30
CA TRP A 170 -2.97 -3.27 3.31
C TRP A 170 -2.33 -3.92 4.55
N ASN A 171 -1.25 -3.30 5.06
CA ASN A 171 -0.63 -3.71 6.31
C ASN A 171 -0.06 -2.48 7.04
N GLY A 172 -0.65 -2.11 8.18
CA GLY A 172 -0.24 -0.94 8.92
C GLY A 172 -0.35 0.34 8.09
N ASP A 173 0.78 0.97 7.84
CA ASP A 173 0.94 2.20 7.05
C ASP A 173 1.19 1.94 5.55
N LEU A 174 1.28 0.67 5.12
CA LEU A 174 1.53 0.27 3.74
C LEU A 174 0.23 -0.08 3.00
N VAL A 175 0.09 0.44 1.79
CA VAL A 175 -0.80 -0.10 0.74
C VAL A 175 0.07 -0.56 -0.41
N LEU A 176 0.02 -1.86 -0.71
CA LEU A 176 0.81 -2.47 -1.78
C LEU A 176 -0.11 -3.00 -2.89
N LYS A 177 0.17 -2.60 -4.12
CA LYS A 177 -0.44 -3.13 -5.33
C LYS A 177 0.60 -3.93 -6.11
N VAL A 178 0.26 -5.17 -6.43
CA VAL A 178 1.08 -6.04 -7.27
C VAL A 178 0.24 -6.52 -8.45
N SER A 179 0.74 -6.34 -9.66
CA SER A 179 0.07 -6.80 -10.88
C SER A 179 1.01 -7.68 -11.69
N ALA A 180 0.53 -8.83 -12.12
CA ALA A 180 1.24 -9.70 -13.04
C ALA A 180 0.40 -9.92 -14.30
N TYR A 181 1.07 -10.06 -15.46
CA TYR A 181 0.44 -10.28 -16.75
C TYR A 181 1.16 -11.41 -17.49
N ALA A 182 0.37 -12.34 -17.99
CA ALA A 182 0.85 -13.48 -18.73
C ALA A 182 1.36 -13.08 -20.15
N PRO A 183 2.03 -13.97 -20.87
CA PRO A 183 2.40 -13.77 -22.27
C PRO A 183 1.19 -13.53 -23.17
N HIS A 184 1.40 -12.91 -24.32
CA HIS A 184 0.36 -12.79 -25.34
C HIS A 184 -0.13 -14.17 -25.81
N GLY A 185 -1.42 -14.28 -26.02
CA GLY A 185 -2.08 -15.52 -26.47
C GLY A 185 -2.44 -16.51 -25.35
N SER A 186 -2.09 -16.19 -24.10
CA SER A 186 -2.56 -16.96 -22.95
C SER A 186 -4.05 -16.72 -22.73
N THR A 187 -4.78 -17.73 -22.20
CA THR A 187 -6.15 -17.52 -21.69
C THR A 187 -6.11 -17.34 -20.18
N GLU A 188 -7.05 -16.57 -19.64
CA GLU A 188 -7.12 -16.35 -18.18
C GLU A 188 -7.23 -17.66 -17.41
N HIS A 189 -8.02 -18.60 -17.93
CA HIS A 189 -8.22 -19.90 -17.31
C HIS A 189 -6.91 -20.68 -17.13
N ASP A 190 -6.06 -20.68 -18.16
CA ASP A 190 -4.82 -21.48 -18.17
C ASP A 190 -3.72 -20.92 -17.28
N VAL A 191 -3.75 -19.61 -17.01
CA VAL A 191 -2.64 -18.92 -16.32
C VAL A 191 -3.01 -18.36 -14.95
N ARG A 192 -4.26 -18.52 -14.53
CA ARG A 192 -4.80 -17.91 -13.30
C ARG A 192 -4.03 -18.33 -12.03
N GLU A 193 -3.83 -19.63 -11.84
CA GLU A 193 -3.11 -20.16 -10.68
C GLU A 193 -1.67 -19.61 -10.62
N GLU A 194 -1.02 -19.56 -11.77
CA GLU A 194 0.33 -19.03 -11.88
C GLU A 194 0.37 -17.52 -11.59
N LEU A 195 -0.60 -16.76 -12.10
CA LEU A 195 -0.74 -15.33 -11.81
C LEU A 195 -0.96 -15.08 -10.32
N ASP A 196 -1.84 -15.84 -9.67
CA ASP A 196 -2.10 -15.73 -8.22
C ASP A 196 -0.83 -16.03 -7.41
N ARG A 197 -0.04 -17.04 -7.83
CA ARG A 197 1.24 -17.37 -7.20
C ARG A 197 2.27 -16.25 -7.36
N ILE A 198 2.42 -15.71 -8.57
CA ILE A 198 3.38 -14.63 -8.86
C ILE A 198 3.06 -13.38 -8.05
N VAL A 199 1.78 -12.93 -8.05
CA VAL A 199 1.40 -11.71 -7.30
C VAL A 199 1.53 -11.90 -5.80
N GLY A 200 1.21 -13.08 -5.27
CA GLY A 200 1.32 -13.41 -3.85
C GLY A 200 2.77 -13.45 -3.38
N ASP A 201 3.65 -14.10 -4.12
CA ASP A 201 5.08 -14.18 -3.79
C ASP A 201 5.78 -12.82 -3.90
N ALA A 202 5.49 -12.06 -4.96
CA ALA A 202 6.03 -10.71 -5.13
C ALA A 202 5.54 -9.75 -4.04
N ALA A 203 4.27 -9.85 -3.64
CA ALA A 203 3.71 -9.03 -2.57
C ALA A 203 4.41 -9.29 -1.24
N ARG A 204 4.55 -10.55 -0.84
CA ARG A 204 5.22 -10.95 0.41
C ARG A 204 6.66 -10.43 0.45
N ARG A 205 7.43 -10.63 -0.62
CA ARG A 205 8.83 -10.17 -0.70
C ARG A 205 8.94 -8.65 -0.63
N THR A 206 8.07 -7.93 -1.33
CA THR A 206 8.09 -6.48 -1.30
C THR A 206 7.74 -5.96 0.09
N GLU A 207 6.74 -6.54 0.73
CA GLU A 207 6.32 -6.18 2.08
C GLU A 207 7.43 -6.45 3.11
N ASP A 208 8.00 -7.67 3.12
CA ASP A 208 9.08 -8.05 4.01
C ASP A 208 10.32 -7.15 3.81
N GLY A 209 10.71 -6.91 2.58
CA GLY A 209 11.84 -6.04 2.27
C GLY A 209 11.64 -4.58 2.69
N LEU A 210 10.41 -4.06 2.67
CA LEU A 210 10.11 -2.72 3.16
C LEU A 210 10.13 -2.63 4.69
N ARG A 211 9.86 -3.72 5.40
CA ARG A 211 10.04 -3.80 6.87
C ARG A 211 11.51 -3.86 7.28
N ASP A 212 12.31 -4.66 6.56
CA ASP A 212 13.70 -4.91 6.91
C ASP A 212 14.65 -3.75 6.54
N HIS A 213 14.22 -2.88 5.61
CA HIS A 213 15.07 -1.78 5.12
C HIS A 213 15.47 -0.78 6.19
N ASP A 214 14.73 -0.68 7.28
CA ASP A 214 15.06 0.19 8.40
C ASP A 214 16.22 -0.33 9.26
N ALA A 215 16.42 -1.64 9.34
CA ALA A 215 17.52 -2.21 10.10
C ALA A 215 18.90 -1.94 9.46
N ALA A 216 18.95 -1.74 8.14
CA ALA A 216 20.19 -1.50 7.40
C ALA A 216 20.51 -0.01 7.19
N SER A 217 19.51 0.89 7.33
CA SER A 217 19.65 2.34 7.07
C SER A 217 20.18 3.12 8.28
N VAL A 218 20.33 2.51 9.45
CA VAL A 218 20.78 3.15 10.72
C VAL A 218 22.24 2.86 11.03
N ALA A 219 23.00 2.21 10.15
CA ALA A 219 24.45 2.09 10.32
C ALA A 219 25.11 3.39 9.83
N PRO A 220 25.88 4.11 10.70
CA PRO A 220 26.57 5.37 10.39
C PRO A 220 27.67 5.20 9.34
#